data_09c8fa623b338ebc352082e63b4d0998
#
_entry.id   09c8fa623b338ebc352082e63b4d0998
#
_cell.length_a   1.000
_cell.length_b   1.000
_cell.length_c   1.000
_cell.angle_alpha   90.00
_cell.angle_beta   90.00
_cell.angle_gamma   90.00
#
_symmetry.space_group_name_H-M   'P 1'
#
loop_
_entity.id
_entity.type
_entity.pdbx_description
1 polymer ?
#
loop_
_entity_poly.entity_id
_entity_poly.type
_entity_poly.pdbx_seq_one_letter_code
_entity_poly.pdbx_strand_id
1 'polypeptide(L)'
;DAFIPVALVHGLVPEITQSMFPRLAEDFQRIRSVNAATTVALNVTAQDLDTPRLLALVRAAVAGGSISSSQLEIEITESETVSGSEMTTRCLHALIGEGVQLSMDDYGTGYSSLDSLNRLPFDAIKMDQSFVLRMLSSPKSATLVKASVAMAQMLGLKTVIEGIETEGVYNTLIHCGCHEGQGYWISPPLAPDDYLAFLDDGRRWPASPVGMLRMAQLSHTWQKTLLVDAVFAYIKSEKRGDLNLKGLHTGHAECALGHWHCGLGKAFAGDPDYESLDV
;
A
#
# COMPACT_ATOMS: atom_id res chain seq x y z
N ASP A 1 12.73 -6.86 -18.18
CA ASP A 1 11.40 -6.50 -18.73
C ASP A 1 11.20 -6.93 -20.19
N ALA A 2 12.27 -7.06 -21.01
CA ALA A 2 12.12 -7.37 -22.44
C ALA A 2 11.42 -8.72 -22.74
N PHE A 3 11.45 -9.70 -21.86
CA PHE A 3 10.87 -11.03 -22.08
C PHE A 3 9.45 -11.18 -21.49
N ILE A 4 9.03 -10.36 -20.52
CA ILE A 4 7.72 -10.47 -19.88
C ILE A 4 6.56 -10.36 -20.87
N PRO A 5 6.53 -9.41 -21.84
CA PRO A 5 5.46 -9.35 -22.85
C PRO A 5 5.38 -10.62 -23.68
N VAL A 6 6.51 -11.25 -24.00
CA VAL A 6 6.55 -12.52 -24.72
C VAL A 6 6.00 -13.65 -23.86
N ALA A 7 6.40 -13.70 -22.59
CA ALA A 7 5.90 -14.70 -21.64
C ALA A 7 4.38 -14.60 -21.45
N LEU A 8 3.84 -13.38 -21.35
CA LEU A 8 2.39 -13.13 -21.28
C LEU A 8 1.64 -13.70 -22.47
N VAL A 9 2.12 -13.40 -23.69
CA VAL A 9 1.49 -13.91 -24.93
C VAL A 9 1.50 -15.44 -25.01
N HIS A 10 2.54 -16.08 -24.48
CA HIS A 10 2.70 -17.53 -24.52
C HIS A 10 2.20 -18.27 -23.28
N GLY A 11 1.62 -17.57 -22.31
CA GLY A 11 1.10 -18.17 -21.08
C GLY A 11 2.17 -18.76 -20.16
N LEU A 12 3.39 -18.19 -20.20
CA LEU A 12 4.56 -18.69 -19.45
C LEU A 12 4.79 -17.96 -18.10
N VAL A 13 3.94 -16.98 -17.78
CA VAL A 13 4.11 -16.20 -16.53
C VAL A 13 3.99 -17.08 -15.30
N PRO A 14 3.04 -18.02 -15.17
CA PRO A 14 2.95 -18.89 -14.00
C PRO A 14 4.20 -19.76 -13.77
N GLU A 15 4.88 -20.20 -14.84
CA GLU A 15 6.14 -20.94 -14.73
C GLU A 15 7.28 -20.06 -14.23
N ILE A 16 7.32 -18.79 -14.66
CA ILE A 16 8.31 -17.82 -14.19
C ILE A 16 8.07 -17.55 -12.70
N THR A 17 6.85 -17.25 -12.30
CA THR A 17 6.47 -17.03 -10.90
C THR A 17 6.82 -18.24 -10.03
N GLN A 18 6.49 -19.45 -10.50
CA GLN A 18 6.82 -20.69 -9.80
C GLN A 18 8.34 -20.87 -9.62
N SER A 19 9.14 -20.47 -10.60
CA SER A 19 10.61 -20.57 -10.53
C SER A 19 11.23 -19.50 -9.65
N MET A 20 10.66 -18.28 -9.63
CA MET A 20 11.18 -17.15 -8.87
C MET A 20 10.79 -17.19 -7.40
N PHE A 21 9.59 -17.62 -7.07
CA PHE A 21 9.03 -17.51 -5.72
C PHE A 21 9.89 -18.17 -4.62
N PRO A 22 10.50 -19.35 -4.80
CA PRO A 22 11.39 -19.92 -3.79
C PRO A 22 12.61 -19.04 -3.51
N ARG A 23 13.20 -18.43 -4.54
CA ARG A 23 14.33 -17.51 -4.40
C ARG A 23 13.92 -16.24 -3.67
N LEU A 24 12.76 -15.68 -4.04
CA LEU A 24 12.18 -14.54 -3.34
C LEU A 24 12.05 -14.83 -1.83
N ALA A 25 11.52 -16.00 -1.47
CA ALA A 25 11.33 -16.41 -0.08
C ALA A 25 12.67 -16.56 0.68
N GLU A 26 13.70 -17.08 0.02
CA GLU A 26 15.05 -17.24 0.59
C GLU A 26 15.71 -15.87 0.82
N ASP A 27 15.72 -14.99 -0.20
CA ASP A 27 16.30 -13.66 -0.10
C ASP A 27 15.54 -12.80 0.92
N PHE A 28 14.22 -12.92 0.97
CA PHE A 28 13.40 -12.21 1.95
C PHE A 28 13.72 -12.61 3.39
N GLN A 29 14.00 -13.88 3.67
CA GLN A 29 14.44 -14.29 5.01
C GLN A 29 15.73 -13.58 5.44
N ARG A 30 16.69 -13.44 4.53
CA ARG A 30 17.95 -12.72 4.79
C ARG A 30 17.67 -11.23 5.08
N ILE A 31 16.84 -10.60 4.27
CA ILE A 31 16.46 -9.18 4.43
C ILE A 31 15.73 -8.97 5.76
N ARG A 32 14.76 -9.83 6.07
CA ARG A 32 13.99 -9.76 7.32
C ARG A 32 14.85 -9.93 8.57
N SER A 33 15.95 -10.67 8.49
CA SER A 33 16.88 -10.83 9.62
C SER A 33 17.59 -9.51 9.98
N VAL A 34 17.74 -8.58 9.02
CA VAL A 34 18.31 -7.25 9.23
C VAL A 34 17.23 -6.23 9.59
N ASN A 35 16.08 -6.31 8.94
CA ASN A 35 14.93 -5.43 9.22
C ASN A 35 13.63 -6.24 9.26
N ALA A 36 13.18 -6.55 10.47
CA ALA A 36 11.98 -7.36 10.71
C ALA A 36 10.67 -6.71 10.23
N ALA A 37 10.66 -5.41 9.99
CA ALA A 37 9.49 -4.67 9.51
C ALA A 37 9.36 -4.66 7.98
N THR A 38 10.34 -5.21 7.25
CA THR A 38 10.31 -5.25 5.79
C THR A 38 9.16 -6.13 5.29
N THR A 39 8.48 -5.66 4.25
CA THR A 39 7.52 -6.42 3.45
C THR A 39 8.12 -6.76 2.10
N VAL A 40 7.56 -7.73 1.41
CA VAL A 40 7.93 -8.09 0.04
C VAL A 40 6.69 -8.08 -0.83
N ALA A 41 6.78 -7.42 -1.97
CA ALA A 41 5.72 -7.37 -2.97
C ALA A 41 6.03 -8.32 -4.13
N LEU A 42 4.99 -8.94 -4.66
CA LEU A 42 5.05 -9.82 -5.82
C LEU A 42 4.03 -9.35 -6.86
N ASN A 43 4.52 -8.91 -8.01
CA ASN A 43 3.67 -8.64 -9.16
C ASN A 43 3.10 -9.95 -9.69
N VAL A 44 1.78 -10.00 -9.83
CA VAL A 44 1.08 -11.17 -10.37
C VAL A 44 0.16 -10.74 -11.51
N THR A 45 -0.10 -11.68 -12.41
CA THR A 45 -1.02 -11.51 -13.52
C THR A 45 -2.27 -12.37 -13.33
N ALA A 46 -3.31 -12.12 -14.11
CA ALA A 46 -4.48 -12.99 -14.15
C ALA A 46 -4.11 -14.45 -14.46
N GLN A 47 -3.06 -14.67 -15.29
CA GLN A 47 -2.57 -16.03 -15.58
C GLN A 47 -2.05 -16.76 -14.35
N ASP A 48 -1.37 -16.07 -13.42
CA ASP A 48 -0.93 -16.66 -12.15
C ASP A 48 -2.12 -17.03 -11.28
N LEU A 49 -3.13 -16.18 -11.26
CA LEU A 49 -4.31 -16.31 -10.42
C LEU A 49 -5.33 -17.31 -10.95
N ASP A 50 -5.34 -17.57 -12.26
CA ASP A 50 -6.21 -18.57 -12.90
C ASP A 50 -5.74 -20.02 -12.65
N THR A 51 -4.63 -20.20 -11.92
CA THR A 51 -4.13 -21.51 -11.52
C THR A 51 -4.02 -21.62 -9.99
N PRO A 52 -4.16 -22.84 -9.42
CA PRO A 52 -3.99 -23.01 -7.98
C PRO A 52 -2.52 -22.95 -7.52
N ARG A 53 -1.57 -22.76 -8.45
CA ARG A 53 -0.13 -22.86 -8.19
C ARG A 53 0.35 -21.76 -7.25
N LEU A 54 0.02 -20.50 -7.54
CA LEU A 54 0.44 -19.38 -6.71
C LEU A 54 -0.05 -19.50 -5.27
N LEU A 55 -1.34 -19.82 -5.07
CA LEU A 55 -1.90 -20.04 -3.73
C LEU A 55 -1.19 -21.18 -2.99
N ALA A 56 -0.85 -22.27 -3.69
CA ALA A 56 -0.12 -23.38 -3.09
C ALA A 56 1.30 -22.99 -2.68
N LEU A 57 2.01 -22.19 -3.49
CA LEU A 57 3.34 -21.65 -3.18
C LEU A 57 3.30 -20.75 -1.94
N VAL A 58 2.35 -19.82 -1.89
CA VAL A 58 2.17 -18.92 -0.75
C VAL A 58 1.89 -19.71 0.52
N ARG A 59 0.95 -20.65 0.49
CA ARG A 59 0.64 -21.52 1.63
C ARG A 59 1.85 -22.31 2.12
N ALA A 60 2.61 -22.87 1.21
CA ALA A 60 3.82 -23.63 1.56
C ALA A 60 4.86 -22.73 2.23
N ALA A 61 5.08 -21.51 1.72
CA ALA A 61 6.03 -20.55 2.28
C ALA A 61 5.60 -20.05 3.67
N VAL A 62 4.30 -19.78 3.86
CA VAL A 62 3.74 -19.36 5.16
C VAL A 62 3.82 -20.49 6.16
N ALA A 63 3.39 -21.70 5.80
CA ALA A 63 3.45 -22.89 6.67
C ALA A 63 4.89 -23.28 7.03
N GLY A 64 5.83 -23.10 6.09
CA GLY A 64 7.27 -23.32 6.32
C GLY A 64 7.97 -22.21 7.09
N GLY A 65 7.28 -21.09 7.39
CA GLY A 65 7.85 -19.94 8.12
C GLY A 65 8.84 -19.11 7.30
N SER A 66 8.90 -19.32 5.98
CA SER A 66 9.78 -18.57 5.08
C SER A 66 9.31 -17.14 4.91
N ILE A 67 8.00 -16.92 4.83
CA ILE A 67 7.35 -15.61 4.73
C ILE A 67 6.20 -15.57 5.74
N SER A 68 6.06 -14.45 6.46
CA SER A 68 4.81 -14.19 7.19
C SER A 68 3.78 -13.67 6.18
N SER A 69 2.54 -14.16 6.25
CA SER A 69 1.49 -13.71 5.32
C SER A 69 1.29 -12.20 5.34
N SER A 70 1.35 -11.57 6.51
CA SER A 70 1.24 -10.11 6.66
C SER A 70 2.42 -9.33 6.11
N GLN A 71 3.50 -9.99 5.70
CA GLN A 71 4.69 -9.38 5.08
C GLN A 71 4.77 -9.66 3.58
N LEU A 72 3.81 -10.40 3.02
CA LEU A 72 3.69 -10.60 1.58
C LEU A 72 2.57 -9.72 1.05
N GLU A 73 2.89 -8.96 0.02
CA GLU A 73 1.96 -8.13 -0.73
C GLU A 73 1.84 -8.68 -2.16
N ILE A 74 0.63 -8.83 -2.64
CA ILE A 74 0.35 -9.19 -4.05
C ILE A 74 -0.04 -7.91 -4.78
N GLU A 75 0.72 -7.58 -5.81
CA GLU A 75 0.45 -6.45 -6.69
C GLU A 75 -0.26 -6.94 -7.96
N ILE A 76 -1.41 -6.35 -8.26
CA ILE A 76 -2.19 -6.64 -9.46
C ILE A 76 -2.58 -5.34 -10.15
N THR A 77 -2.44 -5.27 -11.47
CA THR A 77 -2.78 -4.06 -12.22
C THR A 77 -4.28 -3.80 -12.21
N GLU A 78 -4.65 -2.53 -12.34
CA GLU A 78 -6.05 -2.11 -12.47
C GLU A 78 -6.76 -2.86 -13.61
N SER A 79 -6.11 -3.03 -14.75
CA SER A 79 -6.67 -3.69 -15.93
C SER A 79 -7.00 -5.17 -15.68
N GLU A 80 -6.18 -5.86 -14.92
CA GLU A 80 -6.37 -7.28 -14.59
C GLU A 80 -7.49 -7.49 -13.58
N THR A 81 -7.74 -6.52 -12.70
CA THR A 81 -8.88 -6.58 -11.76
C THR A 81 -10.23 -6.51 -12.47
N VAL A 82 -10.30 -5.77 -13.58
CA VAL A 82 -11.52 -5.62 -14.39
C VAL A 82 -11.74 -6.80 -15.31
N SER A 83 -10.67 -7.33 -15.92
CA SER A 83 -10.72 -8.43 -16.90
C SER A 83 -10.63 -9.82 -16.30
N GLY A 84 -10.34 -9.92 -15.00
CA GLY A 84 -10.12 -11.19 -14.30
C GLY A 84 -11.33 -12.12 -14.31
N SER A 85 -11.03 -13.42 -14.40
CA SER A 85 -12.02 -14.49 -14.34
C SER A 85 -12.62 -14.65 -12.94
N GLU A 86 -13.67 -15.47 -12.82
CA GLU A 86 -14.18 -15.88 -11.50
C GLU A 86 -13.11 -16.63 -10.70
N MET A 87 -12.21 -17.35 -11.38
CA MET A 87 -11.09 -18.04 -10.74
C MET A 87 -10.08 -17.04 -10.16
N THR A 88 -9.71 -16.00 -10.93
CA THR A 88 -8.89 -14.89 -10.47
C THR A 88 -9.43 -14.30 -9.16
N THR A 89 -10.71 -13.95 -9.14
CA THR A 89 -11.38 -13.38 -7.96
C THR A 89 -11.35 -14.34 -6.78
N ARG A 90 -11.63 -15.63 -6.99
CA ARG A 90 -11.57 -16.65 -5.93
C ARG A 90 -10.15 -16.85 -5.38
N CYS A 91 -9.14 -16.83 -6.25
CA CYS A 91 -7.74 -16.95 -5.84
C CYS A 91 -7.32 -15.75 -4.97
N LEU A 92 -7.66 -14.53 -5.38
CA LEU A 92 -7.39 -13.32 -4.59
C LEU A 92 -8.05 -13.38 -3.21
N HIS A 93 -9.33 -13.73 -3.12
CA HIS A 93 -9.99 -13.91 -1.83
C HIS A 93 -9.35 -14.98 -0.96
N ALA A 94 -8.85 -16.08 -1.57
CA ALA A 94 -8.15 -17.11 -0.82
C ALA A 94 -6.80 -16.61 -0.29
N LEU A 95 -6.03 -15.85 -1.07
CA LEU A 95 -4.78 -15.21 -0.64
C LEU A 95 -5.01 -14.22 0.50
N ILE A 96 -6.03 -13.36 0.38
CA ILE A 96 -6.44 -12.44 1.45
C ILE A 96 -6.87 -13.21 2.72
N GLY A 97 -7.56 -14.34 2.55
CA GLY A 97 -7.93 -15.25 3.65
C GLY A 97 -6.73 -15.85 4.39
N GLU A 98 -5.57 -15.99 3.74
CA GLU A 98 -4.30 -16.36 4.38
C GLU A 98 -3.63 -15.18 5.11
N GLY A 99 -4.14 -13.95 4.97
CA GLY A 99 -3.58 -12.74 5.57
C GLY A 99 -2.55 -12.03 4.71
N VAL A 100 -2.51 -12.34 3.40
CA VAL A 100 -1.67 -11.65 2.41
C VAL A 100 -2.29 -10.28 2.10
N GLN A 101 -1.46 -9.25 1.95
CA GLN A 101 -1.87 -7.89 1.57
C GLN A 101 -2.10 -7.82 0.06
N LEU A 102 -3.06 -7.00 -0.35
CA LEU A 102 -3.38 -6.78 -1.75
C LEU A 102 -3.17 -5.31 -2.15
N SER A 103 -2.42 -5.07 -3.20
CA SER A 103 -2.15 -3.73 -3.74
C SER A 103 -2.63 -3.61 -5.18
N MET A 104 -3.25 -2.48 -5.48
CA MET A 104 -3.61 -2.14 -6.85
C MET A 104 -2.45 -1.39 -7.50
N ASP A 105 -1.90 -1.98 -8.55
CA ASP A 105 -0.82 -1.38 -9.33
C ASP A 105 -1.35 -0.57 -10.53
N ASP A 106 -0.50 0.32 -11.08
CA ASP A 106 -0.80 1.19 -12.22
C ASP A 106 -2.03 2.09 -12.02
N TYR A 107 -2.37 2.46 -10.77
CA TYR A 107 -3.52 3.31 -10.50
C TYR A 107 -3.44 4.65 -11.25
N GLY A 108 -4.52 4.97 -11.97
CA GLY A 108 -4.65 6.21 -12.72
C GLY A 108 -4.28 6.12 -14.19
N THR A 109 -3.97 4.93 -14.69
CA THR A 109 -3.73 4.67 -16.12
C THR A 109 -4.97 4.13 -16.83
N GLY A 110 -5.95 3.58 -16.09
CA GLY A 110 -7.16 2.92 -16.59
C GLY A 110 -8.44 3.73 -16.47
N TYR A 111 -9.58 3.08 -16.76
CA TYR A 111 -10.90 3.71 -16.87
C TYR A 111 -11.88 3.39 -15.70
N SER A 112 -11.50 2.55 -14.72
CA SER A 112 -12.49 1.96 -13.79
C SER A 112 -12.04 1.82 -12.33
N SER A 113 -11.02 2.54 -11.91
CA SER A 113 -10.36 2.39 -10.61
C SER A 113 -11.31 2.31 -9.39
N LEU A 114 -12.38 3.12 -9.36
CA LEU A 114 -13.30 3.17 -8.22
C LEU A 114 -14.16 1.92 -8.09
N ASP A 115 -14.59 1.32 -9.21
CA ASP A 115 -15.38 0.09 -9.17
C ASP A 115 -14.52 -1.10 -8.71
N SER A 116 -13.27 -1.15 -9.17
CA SER A 116 -12.31 -2.18 -8.75
C SER A 116 -11.97 -2.08 -7.27
N LEU A 117 -11.77 -0.87 -6.74
CA LEU A 117 -11.55 -0.64 -5.31
C LEU A 117 -12.72 -1.06 -4.43
N ASN A 118 -13.94 -1.02 -4.97
CA ASN A 118 -15.13 -1.46 -4.24
C ASN A 118 -15.34 -2.99 -4.26
N ARG A 119 -14.78 -3.68 -5.27
CA ARG A 119 -14.97 -5.13 -5.46
C ARG A 119 -14.01 -5.98 -4.62
N LEU A 120 -12.78 -5.52 -4.43
CA LEU A 120 -11.72 -6.24 -3.73
C LEU A 120 -11.22 -5.42 -2.54
N PRO A 121 -10.91 -6.06 -1.42
CA PRO A 121 -10.41 -5.37 -0.23
C PRO A 121 -8.90 -5.10 -0.38
N PHE A 122 -8.55 -4.06 -1.14
CA PHE A 122 -7.20 -3.59 -1.27
C PHE A 122 -6.68 -2.99 0.05
N ASP A 123 -5.40 -3.15 0.30
CA ASP A 123 -4.66 -2.53 1.41
C ASP A 123 -3.91 -1.28 0.94
N ALA A 124 -3.50 -1.25 -0.33
CA ALA A 124 -2.74 -0.15 -0.92
C ALA A 124 -3.12 0.14 -2.38
N ILE A 125 -2.81 1.36 -2.81
CA ILE A 125 -2.77 1.74 -4.23
C ILE A 125 -1.39 2.28 -4.59
N LYS A 126 -0.87 1.85 -5.75
CA LYS A 126 0.40 2.30 -6.31
C LYS A 126 0.10 3.23 -7.48
N MET A 127 0.50 4.47 -7.33
CA MET A 127 0.29 5.51 -8.34
C MET A 127 1.41 5.47 -9.35
N ASP A 128 1.07 5.17 -10.60
CA ASP A 128 2.02 5.07 -11.71
C ASP A 128 2.81 6.36 -11.95
N GLN A 129 4.06 6.20 -12.38
CA GLN A 129 4.96 7.29 -12.71
C GLN A 129 4.34 8.32 -13.67
N SER A 130 3.58 7.87 -14.69
CA SER A 130 2.96 8.77 -15.65
C SER A 130 1.91 9.68 -15.02
N PHE A 131 1.22 9.19 -13.98
CA PHE A 131 0.28 9.96 -13.20
C PHE A 131 0.98 11.04 -12.39
N VAL A 132 2.12 10.71 -11.79
CA VAL A 132 2.97 11.64 -11.04
C VAL A 132 3.60 12.69 -11.95
N LEU A 133 4.14 12.30 -13.10
CA LEU A 133 4.72 13.24 -14.08
C LEU A 133 3.68 14.24 -14.60
N ARG A 134 2.43 13.80 -14.79
CA ARG A 134 1.32 14.72 -15.13
C ARG A 134 1.08 15.77 -14.05
N MET A 135 1.32 15.48 -12.77
CA MET A 135 1.20 16.47 -11.69
C MET A 135 2.08 17.69 -11.95
N LEU A 136 3.28 17.48 -12.49
CA LEU A 136 4.24 18.55 -12.78
C LEU A 136 3.83 19.38 -14.01
N SER A 137 2.95 18.88 -14.85
CA SER A 137 2.57 19.51 -16.13
C SER A 137 1.51 20.61 -15.98
N SER A 138 0.67 20.57 -14.94
CA SER A 138 -0.37 21.57 -14.72
C SER A 138 -0.91 21.59 -13.29
N PRO A 139 -1.41 22.76 -12.80
CA PRO A 139 -2.07 22.85 -11.49
C PRO A 139 -3.31 21.93 -11.38
N LYS A 140 -4.03 21.71 -12.48
CA LYS A 140 -5.19 20.81 -12.52
C LYS A 140 -4.76 19.36 -12.27
N SER A 141 -3.70 18.91 -12.91
CA SER A 141 -3.15 17.57 -12.71
C SER A 141 -2.61 17.39 -11.28
N ALA A 142 -1.95 18.40 -10.74
CA ALA A 142 -1.52 18.41 -9.34
C ALA A 142 -2.71 18.24 -8.37
N THR A 143 -3.83 18.91 -8.65
CA THR A 143 -5.06 18.78 -7.85
C THR A 143 -5.62 17.37 -7.94
N LEU A 144 -5.62 16.74 -9.12
CA LEU A 144 -6.09 15.36 -9.29
C LEU A 144 -5.26 14.36 -8.48
N VAL A 145 -3.92 14.47 -8.52
CA VAL A 145 -3.05 13.61 -7.70
C VAL A 145 -3.35 13.78 -6.21
N LYS A 146 -3.44 15.02 -5.73
CA LYS A 146 -3.78 15.31 -4.33
C LYS A 146 -5.15 14.73 -3.94
N ALA A 147 -6.14 14.85 -4.81
CA ALA A 147 -7.47 14.29 -4.58
C ALA A 147 -7.44 12.77 -4.53
N SER A 148 -6.66 12.11 -5.38
CA SER A 148 -6.49 10.65 -5.37
C SER A 148 -5.81 10.16 -4.10
N VAL A 149 -4.77 10.85 -3.63
CA VAL A 149 -4.12 10.55 -2.35
C VAL A 149 -5.11 10.69 -1.20
N ALA A 150 -5.85 11.80 -1.16
CA ALA A 150 -6.85 12.04 -0.11
C ALA A 150 -7.97 10.99 -0.14
N MET A 151 -8.46 10.62 -1.32
CA MET A 151 -9.47 9.58 -1.49
C MET A 151 -8.97 8.22 -0.97
N ALA A 152 -7.76 7.81 -1.36
CA ALA A 152 -7.17 6.57 -0.88
C ALA A 152 -7.10 6.53 0.65
N GLN A 153 -6.63 7.61 1.25
CA GLN A 153 -6.56 7.74 2.71
C GLN A 153 -7.93 7.69 3.38
N MET A 154 -8.95 8.32 2.77
CA MET A 154 -10.34 8.25 3.26
C MET A 154 -10.94 6.85 3.15
N LEU A 155 -10.45 6.01 2.24
CA LEU A 155 -10.79 4.60 2.12
C LEU A 155 -9.93 3.70 3.03
N GLY A 156 -8.99 4.26 3.80
CA GLY A 156 -8.07 3.50 4.64
C GLY A 156 -6.96 2.78 3.88
N LEU A 157 -6.71 3.17 2.62
CA LEU A 157 -5.70 2.57 1.77
C LEU A 157 -4.36 3.28 1.93
N LYS A 158 -3.28 2.52 1.97
CA LYS A 158 -1.94 3.08 1.80
C LYS A 158 -1.78 3.63 0.38
N THR A 159 -0.96 4.66 0.24
CA THR A 159 -0.56 5.20 -1.05
C THR A 159 0.92 5.01 -1.26
N VAL A 160 1.28 4.33 -2.32
CA VAL A 160 2.66 4.17 -2.80
C VAL A 160 2.81 5.01 -4.07
N ILE A 161 3.84 5.81 -4.16
CA ILE A 161 4.10 6.63 -5.34
C ILE A 161 5.31 6.08 -6.07
N GLU A 162 5.14 5.84 -7.35
CA GLU A 162 6.18 5.33 -8.22
C GLU A 162 6.87 6.43 -9.04
N GLY A 163 8.08 6.13 -9.54
CA GLY A 163 8.81 7.01 -10.45
C GLY A 163 9.31 8.30 -9.82
N ILE A 164 9.70 8.27 -8.55
CA ILE A 164 10.35 9.42 -7.90
C ILE A 164 11.79 9.53 -8.44
N GLU A 165 12.00 10.45 -9.39
CA GLU A 165 13.30 10.66 -10.04
C GLU A 165 14.08 11.85 -9.49
N THR A 166 13.41 12.75 -8.77
CA THR A 166 14.05 13.99 -8.26
C THR A 166 13.58 14.34 -6.86
N GLU A 167 14.42 15.07 -6.14
CA GLU A 167 14.09 15.62 -4.82
C GLU A 167 12.85 16.52 -4.85
N GLY A 168 12.67 17.31 -5.91
CA GLY A 168 11.51 18.19 -6.05
C GLY A 168 10.20 17.42 -6.14
N VAL A 169 10.18 16.30 -6.87
CA VAL A 169 9.03 15.38 -6.93
C VAL A 169 8.78 14.77 -5.55
N TYR A 170 9.81 14.23 -4.93
CA TYR A 170 9.74 13.67 -3.58
C TYR A 170 9.13 14.66 -2.59
N ASN A 171 9.70 15.87 -2.49
CA ASN A 171 9.22 16.91 -1.58
C ASN A 171 7.76 17.27 -1.81
N THR A 172 7.31 17.33 -3.07
CA THR A 172 5.92 17.62 -3.40
C THR A 172 4.99 16.51 -2.90
N LEU A 173 5.38 15.26 -3.09
CA LEU A 173 4.56 14.09 -2.75
C LEU A 173 4.47 13.85 -1.25
N ILE A 174 5.56 14.00 -0.51
CA ILE A 174 5.51 13.89 0.96
C ILE A 174 4.65 14.99 1.60
N HIS A 175 4.59 16.20 0.98
CA HIS A 175 3.67 17.25 1.42
C HIS A 175 2.19 16.94 1.10
N CYS A 176 1.93 16.05 0.15
CA CYS A 176 0.56 15.55 -0.10
C CYS A 176 0.10 14.51 0.93
N GLY A 177 1.01 13.98 1.75
CA GLY A 177 0.72 12.95 2.73
C GLY A 177 0.73 11.54 2.17
N CYS A 178 1.56 11.25 1.15
CA CYS A 178 1.77 9.90 0.67
C CYS A 178 2.48 9.05 1.73
N HIS A 179 2.14 7.77 1.81
CA HIS A 179 2.69 6.87 2.82
C HIS A 179 4.08 6.37 2.45
N GLU A 180 4.25 5.96 1.21
CA GLU A 180 5.46 5.33 0.70
C GLU A 180 5.81 5.89 -0.67
N GLY A 181 7.07 5.76 -1.06
CA GLY A 181 7.52 6.17 -2.38
C GLY A 181 8.68 5.32 -2.88
N GLN A 182 8.70 5.08 -4.19
CA GLN A 182 9.78 4.38 -4.87
C GLN A 182 10.21 5.10 -6.14
N GLY A 183 11.49 4.98 -6.48
CA GLY A 183 12.04 5.54 -7.69
C GLY A 183 13.55 5.73 -7.63
N TYR A 184 14.14 6.08 -8.76
CA TYR A 184 15.59 6.16 -8.91
C TYR A 184 16.26 7.22 -8.04
N TRP A 185 15.54 8.24 -7.62
CA TRP A 185 16.08 9.20 -6.66
C TRP A 185 16.31 8.60 -5.27
N ILE A 186 15.50 7.59 -4.91
CA ILE A 186 15.66 6.84 -3.67
C ILE A 186 16.74 5.79 -3.85
N SER A 187 16.53 4.87 -4.78
CA SER A 187 17.49 3.86 -5.22
C SER A 187 17.03 3.22 -6.53
N PRO A 188 17.94 2.91 -7.46
CA PRO A 188 17.62 1.98 -8.53
C PRO A 188 17.33 0.58 -7.95
N PRO A 189 16.75 -0.35 -8.74
CA PRO A 189 16.62 -1.75 -8.35
C PRO A 189 17.99 -2.34 -7.96
N LEU A 190 18.03 -2.99 -6.82
CA LEU A 190 19.24 -3.57 -6.24
C LEU A 190 19.15 -5.10 -6.22
N ALA A 191 20.30 -5.77 -6.41
CA ALA A 191 20.41 -7.18 -6.10
C ALA A 191 20.28 -7.39 -4.57
N PRO A 192 19.90 -8.59 -4.09
CA PRO A 192 19.67 -8.84 -2.65
C PRO A 192 20.84 -8.43 -1.75
N ASP A 193 22.07 -8.70 -2.15
CA ASP A 193 23.24 -8.35 -1.35
C ASP A 193 23.48 -6.83 -1.30
N ASP A 194 23.28 -6.13 -2.43
CA ASP A 194 23.37 -4.68 -2.50
C ASP A 194 22.24 -4.01 -1.70
N TYR A 195 21.04 -4.63 -1.66
CA TYR A 195 19.94 -4.15 -0.85
C TYR A 195 20.21 -4.30 0.65
N LEU A 196 20.85 -5.39 1.07
CA LEU A 196 21.29 -5.55 2.46
C LEU A 196 22.32 -4.46 2.85
N ALA A 197 23.29 -4.16 1.98
CA ALA A 197 24.24 -3.07 2.20
C ALA A 197 23.54 -1.69 2.25
N PHE A 198 22.53 -1.47 1.40
CA PHE A 198 21.73 -0.26 1.40
C PHE A 198 20.93 -0.08 2.71
N LEU A 199 20.41 -1.16 3.29
CA LEU A 199 19.73 -1.10 4.61
C LEU A 199 20.70 -0.77 5.74
N ASP A 200 21.94 -1.29 5.68
CA ASP A 200 22.97 -1.06 6.68
C ASP A 200 23.55 0.37 6.63
N ASP A 201 23.55 1.03 5.46
CA ASP A 201 23.95 2.45 5.30
C ASP A 201 23.10 3.41 6.16
N GLY A 202 21.95 2.97 6.61
CA GLY A 202 21.11 3.73 7.53
C GLY A 202 20.57 5.05 6.98
N ARG A 203 20.63 5.24 5.65
CA ARG A 203 20.14 6.43 4.95
C ARG A 203 18.68 6.72 5.33
N ARG A 204 18.38 8.00 5.50
CA ARG A 204 17.02 8.48 5.77
C ARG A 204 16.71 9.63 4.82
N TRP A 205 15.47 9.66 4.35
CA TRP A 205 14.95 10.76 3.55
C TRP A 205 14.20 11.74 4.46
N PRO A 206 14.24 13.05 4.16
CA PRO A 206 13.53 14.05 4.96
C PRO A 206 12.04 13.72 5.07
N ALA A 207 11.49 13.77 6.26
CA ALA A 207 10.05 13.72 6.47
C ALA A 207 9.45 15.13 6.31
N SER A 208 8.18 15.19 5.90
CA SER A 208 7.41 16.43 5.90
C SER A 208 6.46 16.48 7.09
N PRO A 209 6.69 17.32 8.10
CA PRO A 209 5.73 17.48 9.19
C PRO A 209 4.33 17.85 8.71
N VAL A 210 4.23 18.69 7.68
CA VAL A 210 2.95 19.07 7.05
C VAL A 210 2.25 17.88 6.39
N GLY A 211 3.01 17.06 5.66
CA GLY A 211 2.47 15.84 5.04
C GLY A 211 2.00 14.83 6.08
N MET A 212 2.76 14.65 7.14
CA MET A 212 2.40 13.75 8.25
C MET A 212 1.16 14.23 8.99
N LEU A 213 1.05 15.54 9.25
CA LEU A 213 -0.16 16.12 9.85
C LEU A 213 -1.38 15.91 8.95
N ARG A 214 -1.22 16.09 7.63
CA ARG A 214 -2.30 15.87 6.66
C ARG A 214 -2.75 14.41 6.63
N MET A 215 -1.83 13.46 6.63
CA MET A 215 -2.14 12.03 6.77
C MET A 215 -2.91 11.76 8.06
N ALA A 216 -2.44 12.30 9.18
CA ALA A 216 -3.06 12.12 10.47
C ALA A 216 -4.49 12.67 10.50
N GLN A 217 -4.73 13.86 9.92
CA GLN A 217 -6.06 14.45 9.81
C GLN A 217 -7.03 13.61 8.97
N LEU A 218 -6.57 13.10 7.83
CA LEU A 218 -7.38 12.28 6.94
C LEU A 218 -7.69 10.93 7.59
N SER A 219 -6.71 10.29 8.21
CA SER A 219 -6.90 9.06 8.99
C SER A 219 -7.90 9.26 10.13
N HIS A 220 -7.81 10.37 10.85
CA HIS A 220 -8.76 10.68 11.92
C HIS A 220 -10.19 10.90 11.38
N THR A 221 -10.33 11.56 10.23
CA THR A 221 -11.62 11.73 9.57
C THR A 221 -12.23 10.39 9.17
N TRP A 222 -11.43 9.50 8.62
CA TRP A 222 -11.84 8.14 8.28
C TRP A 222 -12.29 7.34 9.52
N GLN A 223 -11.53 7.41 10.62
CA GLN A 223 -11.90 6.78 11.91
C GLN A 223 -13.25 7.28 12.43
N LYS A 224 -13.51 8.58 12.33
CA LYS A 224 -14.82 9.15 12.68
C LYS A 224 -15.95 8.60 11.82
N THR A 225 -15.73 8.47 10.52
CA THR A 225 -16.71 7.91 9.59
C THR A 225 -17.03 6.47 9.96
N LEU A 226 -16.01 5.62 10.19
CA LEU A 226 -16.21 4.24 10.63
C LEU A 226 -17.02 4.13 11.92
N LEU A 227 -16.74 5.01 12.89
CA LEU A 227 -17.49 5.04 14.14
C LEU A 227 -18.95 5.40 13.90
N VAL A 228 -19.22 6.43 13.10
CA VAL A 228 -20.57 6.85 12.76
C VAL A 228 -21.31 5.72 12.06
N ASP A 229 -20.72 5.08 11.07
CA ASP A 229 -21.31 3.96 10.33
C ASP A 229 -21.57 2.76 11.25
N ALA A 230 -20.67 2.42 12.13
CA ALA A 230 -20.84 1.35 13.11
C ALA A 230 -22.02 1.64 14.06
N VAL A 231 -22.15 2.89 14.53
CA VAL A 231 -23.27 3.33 15.38
C VAL A 231 -24.60 3.29 14.61
N PHE A 232 -24.61 3.77 13.37
CA PHE A 232 -25.83 3.71 12.54
C PHE A 232 -26.25 2.26 12.26
N ALA A 233 -25.31 1.38 11.92
CA ALA A 233 -25.57 -0.04 11.71
C ALA A 233 -26.13 -0.69 12.99
N TYR A 234 -25.57 -0.38 14.15
CA TYR A 234 -26.06 -0.86 15.45
C TYR A 234 -27.47 -0.37 15.76
N ILE A 235 -27.75 0.91 15.54
CA ILE A 235 -29.09 1.48 15.72
C ILE A 235 -30.09 0.82 14.78
N LYS A 236 -29.73 0.66 13.49
CA LYS A 236 -30.57 0.05 12.46
C LYS A 236 -30.87 -1.43 12.74
N SER A 237 -29.97 -2.13 13.42
CA SER A 237 -30.19 -3.51 13.88
C SER A 237 -31.10 -3.62 15.10
N GLU A 238 -31.81 -2.54 15.49
CA GLU A 238 -32.63 -2.45 16.70
C GLU A 238 -31.84 -2.81 17.97
N LYS A 239 -30.53 -2.50 18.00
CA LYS A 239 -29.61 -2.83 19.08
C LYS A 239 -29.50 -4.34 19.33
N ARG A 240 -29.69 -5.15 18.28
CA ARG A 240 -29.48 -6.59 18.31
C ARG A 240 -28.05 -6.89 17.86
N GLY A 241 -27.20 -7.30 18.79
CA GLY A 241 -25.80 -7.62 18.56
C GLY A 241 -24.84 -6.62 19.22
N ASP A 242 -23.56 -6.87 19.06
CA ASP A 242 -22.51 -6.00 19.58
C ASP A 242 -22.18 -4.89 18.60
N LEU A 243 -21.79 -3.72 19.13
CA LEU A 243 -21.28 -2.63 18.32
C LEU A 243 -19.93 -3.05 17.71
N ASN A 244 -19.88 -3.17 16.39
CA ASN A 244 -18.65 -3.55 15.70
C ASN A 244 -17.69 -2.36 15.63
N LEU A 245 -16.66 -2.38 16.49
CA LEU A 245 -15.60 -1.38 16.54
C LEU A 245 -14.28 -1.88 15.91
N LYS A 246 -14.34 -2.94 15.10
CA LYS A 246 -13.16 -3.51 14.45
C LYS A 246 -12.53 -2.47 13.51
N GLY A 247 -11.24 -2.23 13.66
CA GLY A 247 -10.50 -1.24 12.89
C GLY A 247 -10.54 0.19 13.45
N LEU A 248 -11.23 0.41 14.58
CA LEU A 248 -11.22 1.70 15.27
C LEU A 248 -10.13 1.73 16.35
N HIS A 249 -9.36 2.80 16.36
CA HIS A 249 -8.46 3.12 17.47
C HIS A 249 -9.26 3.83 18.57
N THR A 250 -9.29 3.28 19.77
CA THR A 250 -10.09 3.79 20.89
C THR A 250 -9.31 4.77 21.77
N GLY A 251 -7.99 4.76 21.68
CA GLY A 251 -7.12 5.69 22.40
C GLY A 251 -6.63 6.83 21.51
N HIS A 252 -6.67 8.08 21.98
CA HIS A 252 -6.18 9.21 21.20
C HIS A 252 -4.69 9.07 20.82
N ALA A 253 -3.88 8.44 21.67
CA ALA A 253 -2.46 8.15 21.41
C ALA A 253 -2.24 7.04 20.37
N GLU A 254 -3.27 6.25 20.05
CA GLU A 254 -3.19 5.11 19.12
C GLU A 254 -3.55 5.51 17.67
N CYS A 255 -4.24 6.62 17.48
CA CYS A 255 -4.56 7.10 16.14
C CYS A 255 -3.37 7.85 15.51
N ALA A 256 -3.38 7.98 14.17
CA ALA A 256 -2.31 8.65 13.44
C ALA A 256 -2.07 10.10 13.89
N LEU A 257 -3.12 10.83 14.26
CA LEU A 257 -3.01 12.19 14.78
C LEU A 257 -2.35 12.20 16.17
N GLY A 258 -2.73 11.27 17.05
CA GLY A 258 -2.10 11.10 18.36
C GLY A 258 -0.63 10.70 18.26
N HIS A 259 -0.29 9.78 17.36
CA HIS A 259 1.11 9.43 17.08
C HIS A 259 1.90 10.63 16.56
N TRP A 260 1.33 11.43 15.66
CA TRP A 260 1.96 12.66 15.19
C TRP A 260 2.17 13.64 16.35
N HIS A 261 1.13 13.92 17.13
CA HIS A 261 1.17 14.84 18.27
C HIS A 261 2.18 14.40 19.36
N CYS A 262 2.14 13.13 19.72
CA CYS A 262 3.06 12.57 20.73
C CYS A 262 4.52 12.42 20.25
N GLY A 263 4.72 12.37 18.93
CA GLY A 263 6.02 12.22 18.27
C GLY A 263 6.57 13.53 17.69
N LEU A 264 6.54 13.65 16.37
CA LEU A 264 7.11 14.80 15.65
C LEU A 264 6.42 16.13 15.97
N GLY A 265 5.14 16.11 16.33
CA GLY A 265 4.42 17.32 16.76
C GLY A 265 5.10 18.02 17.93
N LYS A 266 5.79 17.28 18.79
CA LYS A 266 6.55 17.87 19.92
C LYS A 266 7.66 18.84 19.51
N ALA A 267 8.14 18.75 18.26
CA ALA A 267 9.10 19.71 17.73
C ALA A 267 8.51 21.14 17.61
N PHE A 268 7.19 21.26 17.65
CA PHE A 268 6.45 22.52 17.61
C PHE A 268 5.95 22.95 19.00
N ALA A 269 6.35 22.25 20.08
CA ALA A 269 6.00 22.63 21.44
C ALA A 269 6.46 24.07 21.72
N GLY A 270 5.54 24.90 22.23
CA GLY A 270 5.75 26.33 22.40
C GLY A 270 5.27 27.22 21.25
N ASP A 271 4.82 26.65 20.13
CA ASP A 271 4.09 27.36 19.09
C ASP A 271 2.63 27.53 19.53
N PRO A 272 2.08 28.77 19.57
CA PRO A 272 0.70 29.01 20.01
C PRO A 272 -0.35 28.26 19.15
N ASP A 273 -0.09 28.09 17.85
CA ASP A 273 -1.00 27.38 16.98
C ASP A 273 -0.96 25.85 17.25
N TYR A 274 0.21 25.30 17.59
CA TYR A 274 0.35 23.92 18.01
C TYR A 274 -0.30 23.63 19.36
N GLU A 275 -0.08 24.53 20.35
CA GLU A 275 -0.67 24.39 21.69
C GLU A 275 -2.20 24.51 21.66
N SER A 276 -2.76 25.15 20.63
CA SER A 276 -4.21 25.26 20.41
C SER A 276 -4.84 24.00 19.79
N LEU A 277 -4.03 23.04 19.34
CA LEU A 277 -4.52 21.75 18.85
C LEU A 277 -5.01 20.92 20.04
N ASP A 278 -6.30 20.98 20.31
CA ASP A 278 -6.99 20.12 21.26
C ASP A 278 -7.12 18.72 20.64
N VAL A 279 -6.19 17.81 20.93
CA VAL A 279 -6.10 16.45 20.38
C VAL A 279 -6.75 15.42 21.31
#